data_90879369f35e363e8e92c65538476337
#
_entry.id   90879369f35e363e8e92c65538476337
#
_cell.length_a   1.000
_cell.length_b   1.000
_cell.length_c   1.000
_cell.angle_alpha   90.00
_cell.angle_beta   90.00
_cell.angle_gamma   90.00
#
_symmetry.space_group_name_H-M   'P 1'
#
loop_
_entity.id
_entity.type
_entity.pdbx_description
1 polymer ?
#
loop_
_entity_poly.entity_id
_entity_poly.type
_entity_poly.pdbx_seq_one_letter_code
_entity_poly.pdbx_strand_id
1 'polypeptide(L)'
;MLHNDPIEHLIALLSRLPGLGRRSARRAVLKMLMDPNGQMLPLAAALRDAASAVKPCEVCGNLDTISPCAICRDPHRDRKLVCVVEGVADLWALERAHAHHGLYHVLGGMLSALSGTGPEDLAIQPLLARIETGDVAEVILALPATVEGATTAHYVTDRLKPSGVAITRLAQGVPIGGALDVLDDGTLAAALKARRPL
;
A
#
# COMPACT_ATOMS: atom_id res chain seq x y z
N MET A 1 -3.07 -42.90 -4.31
CA MET A 1 -1.69 -42.38 -4.32
C MET A 1 -1.70 -41.14 -5.22
N LEU A 2 -1.91 -39.97 -4.64
CA LEU A 2 -1.76 -38.70 -5.39
C LEU A 2 -0.25 -38.46 -5.46
N HIS A 3 0.35 -38.85 -6.56
CA HIS A 3 1.72 -38.53 -6.89
C HIS A 3 1.89 -37.02 -6.80
N ASN A 4 2.95 -36.60 -6.15
CA ASN A 4 3.44 -35.23 -6.07
C ASN A 4 3.86 -34.80 -7.48
N ASP A 5 2.88 -34.60 -8.37
CA ASP A 5 3.12 -34.14 -9.74
C ASP A 5 3.66 -32.70 -9.67
N PRO A 6 4.92 -32.47 -10.01
CA PRO A 6 5.55 -31.15 -9.94
C PRO A 6 4.77 -30.11 -10.75
N ILE A 7 4.10 -30.51 -11.83
CA ILE A 7 3.31 -29.62 -12.68
C ILE A 7 2.07 -29.17 -11.93
N GLU A 8 1.28 -30.10 -11.38
CA GLU A 8 0.06 -29.75 -10.63
C GLU A 8 0.40 -29.01 -9.33
N HIS A 9 1.50 -29.33 -8.68
CA HIS A 9 1.98 -28.59 -7.50
C HIS A 9 2.28 -27.12 -7.85
N LEU A 10 3.02 -26.86 -8.93
CA LEU A 10 3.34 -25.50 -9.38
C LEU A 10 2.08 -24.75 -9.80
N ILE A 11 1.14 -25.40 -10.51
CA ILE A 11 -0.16 -24.81 -10.86
C ILE A 11 -0.91 -24.41 -9.58
N ALA A 12 -0.93 -25.27 -8.57
CA ALA A 12 -1.60 -24.97 -7.30
C ALA A 12 -0.98 -23.78 -6.57
N LEU A 13 0.35 -23.65 -6.55
CA LEU A 13 1.04 -22.52 -5.95
C LEU A 13 0.73 -21.21 -6.69
N LEU A 14 0.85 -21.20 -8.00
CA LEU A 14 0.56 -20.01 -8.80
C LEU A 14 -0.91 -19.61 -8.73
N SER A 15 -1.84 -20.57 -8.61
CA SER A 15 -3.27 -20.26 -8.50
C SER A 15 -3.69 -19.61 -7.18
N ARG A 16 -2.80 -19.55 -6.19
CA ARG A 16 -3.01 -18.82 -4.93
C ARG A 16 -2.67 -17.33 -5.05
N LEU A 17 -1.99 -16.95 -6.13
CA LEU A 17 -1.64 -15.54 -6.35
C LEU A 17 -2.89 -14.75 -6.76
N PRO A 18 -3.08 -13.54 -6.22
CA PRO A 18 -4.20 -12.68 -6.57
C PRO A 18 -4.26 -12.44 -8.08
N GLY A 19 -5.44 -12.53 -8.66
CA GLY A 19 -5.65 -12.35 -10.11
C GLY A 19 -5.23 -13.53 -10.99
N LEU A 20 -4.61 -14.58 -10.45
CA LEU A 20 -4.15 -15.75 -11.20
C LEU A 20 -5.01 -16.98 -10.90
N GLY A 21 -6.15 -17.09 -11.58
CA GLY A 21 -7.00 -18.28 -11.43
C GLY A 21 -6.34 -19.56 -12.00
N ARG A 22 -6.83 -20.74 -11.59
CA ARG A 22 -6.27 -22.06 -11.96
C ARG A 22 -6.04 -22.24 -13.47
N ARG A 23 -6.95 -21.72 -14.31
CA ARG A 23 -6.83 -21.80 -15.78
C ARG A 23 -5.62 -21.01 -16.29
N SER A 24 -5.44 -19.79 -15.80
CA SER A 24 -4.30 -18.92 -16.15
C SER A 24 -3.00 -19.46 -15.60
N ALA A 25 -2.98 -19.95 -14.37
CA ALA A 25 -1.83 -20.61 -13.76
C ALA A 25 -1.37 -21.82 -14.59
N ARG A 26 -2.31 -22.70 -15.00
CA ARG A 26 -1.99 -23.85 -15.87
C ARG A 26 -1.35 -23.40 -17.20
N ARG A 27 -1.93 -22.39 -17.86
CA ARG A 27 -1.36 -21.86 -19.10
C ARG A 27 0.06 -21.32 -18.91
N ALA A 28 0.29 -20.57 -17.82
CA ALA A 28 1.61 -20.02 -17.50
C ALA A 28 2.63 -21.13 -17.26
N VAL A 29 2.29 -22.14 -16.44
CA VAL A 29 3.17 -23.28 -16.14
C VAL A 29 3.55 -24.04 -17.39
N LEU A 30 2.57 -24.40 -18.23
CA LEU A 30 2.84 -25.15 -19.46
C LEU A 30 3.72 -24.33 -20.42
N LYS A 31 3.50 -23.01 -20.52
CA LYS A 31 4.36 -22.15 -21.34
C LYS A 31 5.79 -22.08 -20.83
N MET A 32 5.99 -21.95 -19.51
CA MET A 32 7.31 -21.91 -18.90
C MET A 32 8.05 -23.25 -19.03
N LEU A 33 7.34 -24.37 -19.00
CA LEU A 33 7.91 -25.70 -19.18
C LEU A 33 8.40 -25.96 -20.62
N MET A 34 7.90 -25.21 -21.61
CA MET A 34 8.42 -25.30 -22.98
C MET A 34 9.78 -24.62 -23.16
N ASP A 35 10.16 -23.73 -22.25
CA ASP A 35 11.46 -23.06 -22.21
C ASP A 35 11.92 -22.90 -20.75
N PRO A 36 12.36 -23.97 -20.11
CA PRO A 36 12.77 -23.92 -18.71
C PRO A 36 13.96 -23.00 -18.45
N ASN A 37 14.92 -22.99 -19.35
CA ASN A 37 16.15 -22.19 -19.17
C ASN A 37 15.93 -20.70 -19.43
N GLY A 38 15.07 -20.34 -20.37
CA GLY A 38 14.79 -18.93 -20.68
C GLY A 38 13.75 -18.28 -19.78
N GLN A 39 12.83 -19.06 -19.19
CA GLN A 39 11.72 -18.49 -18.42
C GLN A 39 11.65 -18.98 -16.97
N MET A 40 11.67 -20.30 -16.75
CA MET A 40 11.38 -20.89 -15.44
C MET A 40 12.53 -20.71 -14.45
N LEU A 41 13.76 -21.04 -14.85
CA LEU A 41 14.92 -20.93 -13.96
C LEU A 41 15.27 -19.49 -13.60
N PRO A 42 15.27 -18.51 -14.56
CA PRO A 42 15.45 -17.10 -14.21
C PRO A 42 14.38 -16.58 -13.27
N LEU A 43 13.10 -16.92 -13.47
CA LEU A 43 12.01 -16.55 -12.57
C LEU A 43 12.20 -17.13 -11.17
N ALA A 44 12.55 -18.41 -11.07
CA ALA A 44 12.82 -19.07 -9.80
C ALA A 44 14.00 -18.41 -9.04
N ALA A 45 15.06 -18.02 -9.76
CA ALA A 45 16.18 -17.28 -9.18
C ALA A 45 15.72 -15.90 -8.67
N ALA A 46 15.02 -15.12 -9.50
CA ALA A 46 14.52 -13.79 -9.12
C ALA A 46 13.58 -13.83 -7.90
N LEU A 47 12.67 -14.82 -7.82
CA LEU A 47 11.79 -15.00 -6.67
C LEU A 47 12.58 -15.29 -5.38
N ARG A 48 13.59 -16.14 -5.45
CA ARG A 48 14.46 -16.46 -4.30
C ARG A 48 15.27 -15.24 -3.86
N ASP A 49 15.86 -14.52 -4.81
CA ASP A 49 16.68 -13.33 -4.54
C ASP A 49 15.83 -12.24 -3.89
N ALA A 50 14.63 -11.98 -4.43
CA ALA A 50 13.69 -11.03 -3.84
C ALA A 50 13.27 -11.45 -2.42
N ALA A 51 12.92 -12.72 -2.21
CA ALA A 51 12.52 -13.24 -0.91
C ALA A 51 13.62 -13.13 0.16
N SER A 52 14.89 -13.22 -0.24
CA SER A 52 16.02 -13.11 0.68
C SER A 52 16.47 -11.67 0.94
N ALA A 53 16.37 -10.79 -0.06
CA ALA A 53 16.95 -9.46 -0.02
C ALA A 53 15.95 -8.38 0.43
N VAL A 54 14.66 -8.52 0.06
CA VAL A 54 13.65 -7.48 0.33
C VAL A 54 13.06 -7.63 1.72
N LYS A 55 13.04 -6.54 2.48
CA LYS A 55 12.48 -6.48 3.84
C LYS A 55 11.67 -5.20 4.04
N PRO A 56 10.70 -5.20 4.96
CA PRO A 56 10.05 -3.97 5.37
C PRO A 56 11.06 -3.01 6.01
N CYS A 57 10.99 -1.76 5.62
CA CYS A 57 11.77 -0.68 6.25
C CYS A 57 11.32 -0.49 7.69
N GLU A 58 12.27 -0.51 8.63
CA GLU A 58 12.01 -0.34 10.07
C GLU A 58 11.37 1.02 10.43
N VAL A 59 11.54 2.05 9.59
CA VAL A 59 11.01 3.41 9.84
C VAL A 59 9.61 3.60 9.26
N CYS A 60 9.37 3.13 8.03
CA CYS A 60 8.13 3.48 7.31
C CYS A 60 7.32 2.29 6.79
N GLY A 61 7.83 1.06 6.90
CA GLY A 61 7.15 -0.14 6.40
C GLY A 61 7.22 -0.36 4.88
N ASN A 62 7.89 0.52 4.10
CA ASN A 62 8.13 0.28 2.67
C ASN A 62 9.00 -0.96 2.46
N LEU A 63 8.83 -1.63 1.33
CA LEU A 63 9.68 -2.75 0.94
C LEU A 63 10.94 -2.26 0.22
N ASP A 64 12.12 -2.65 0.72
CA ASP A 64 13.41 -2.29 0.13
C ASP A 64 14.47 -3.36 0.45
N THR A 65 15.59 -3.33 -0.23
CA THR A 65 16.77 -4.17 0.06
C THR A 65 17.65 -3.57 1.17
N ILE A 66 17.41 -2.34 1.57
CA ILE A 66 18.11 -1.63 2.66
C ILE A 66 17.12 -1.11 3.70
N SER A 67 17.55 -1.00 4.97
CA SER A 67 16.77 -0.38 6.05
C SER A 67 17.67 0.57 6.86
N PRO A 68 17.25 1.83 7.06
CA PRO A 68 16.10 2.50 6.48
C PRO A 68 16.12 2.53 4.94
N CYS A 69 14.93 2.50 4.30
CA CYS A 69 14.80 2.45 2.84
C CYS A 69 15.33 3.71 2.15
N ALA A 70 15.50 3.66 0.83
CA ALA A 70 16.00 4.78 0.02
C ALA A 70 15.22 6.08 0.27
N ILE A 71 13.89 6.02 0.39
CA ILE A 71 13.04 7.18 0.68
C ILE A 71 13.35 7.77 2.06
N CYS A 72 13.45 6.93 3.09
CA CYS A 72 13.74 7.40 4.46
C CYS A 72 15.16 7.97 4.63
N ARG A 73 16.10 7.53 3.80
CA ARG A 73 17.50 7.98 3.82
C ARG A 73 17.76 9.22 2.97
N ASP A 74 16.85 9.56 2.06
CA ASP A 74 17.02 10.71 1.17
C ASP A 74 17.02 12.03 1.96
N PRO A 75 18.13 12.79 1.95
CA PRO A 75 18.27 14.06 2.67
C PRO A 75 17.42 15.19 2.06
N HIS A 76 16.93 15.04 0.84
CA HIS A 76 16.11 16.04 0.15
C HIS A 76 14.63 15.95 0.51
N ARG A 77 14.22 14.92 1.27
CA ARG A 77 12.84 14.76 1.74
C ARG A 77 12.54 15.68 2.93
N ASP A 78 11.35 16.27 2.88
CA ASP A 78 10.84 17.04 4.02
C ASP A 78 10.42 16.09 5.15
N ARG A 79 11.20 16.09 6.22
CA ARG A 79 10.95 15.25 7.41
C ARG A 79 9.76 15.72 8.25
N LYS A 80 9.28 16.94 8.03
CA LYS A 80 8.12 17.50 8.72
C LYS A 80 6.78 17.00 8.16
N LEU A 81 6.80 16.40 6.95
CA LEU A 81 5.61 15.87 6.29
C LEU A 81 5.64 14.35 6.30
N VAL A 82 4.61 13.70 6.83
CA VAL A 82 4.45 12.25 6.82
C VAL A 82 3.13 11.87 6.15
N CYS A 83 3.21 11.18 5.02
CA CYS A 83 2.06 10.64 4.31
C CYS A 83 1.79 9.20 4.77
N VAL A 84 0.64 8.98 5.38
CA VAL A 84 0.19 7.68 5.88
C VAL A 84 -0.65 6.99 4.81
N VAL A 85 -0.26 5.78 4.44
CA VAL A 85 -0.91 4.96 3.41
C VAL A 85 -1.34 3.61 3.96
N GLU A 86 -2.30 2.95 3.32
CA GLU A 86 -2.71 1.60 3.68
C GLU A 86 -1.58 0.59 3.46
N GLY A 87 -1.03 0.55 2.25
CA GLY A 87 -0.05 -0.44 1.83
C GLY A 87 1.09 0.12 0.99
N VAL A 88 2.06 -0.74 0.71
CA VAL A 88 3.25 -0.37 -0.10
C VAL A 88 2.87 0.00 -1.53
N ALA A 89 1.81 -0.61 -2.08
CA ALA A 89 1.35 -0.30 -3.43
C ALA A 89 0.90 1.17 -3.57
N ASP A 90 0.23 1.71 -2.53
CA ASP A 90 -0.22 3.11 -2.49
C ASP A 90 0.97 4.06 -2.40
N LEU A 91 1.94 3.72 -1.55
CA LEU A 91 3.20 4.46 -1.44
C LEU A 91 3.87 4.55 -2.82
N TRP A 92 4.03 3.43 -3.51
CA TRP A 92 4.68 3.41 -4.84
C TRP A 92 3.87 4.17 -5.89
N ALA A 93 2.54 4.18 -5.78
CA ALA A 93 1.69 4.97 -6.68
C ALA A 93 1.92 6.48 -6.47
N LEU A 94 1.99 6.93 -5.22
CA LEU A 94 2.26 8.33 -4.87
C LEU A 94 3.69 8.75 -5.28
N GLU A 95 4.69 7.90 -5.06
CA GLU A 95 6.06 8.14 -5.50
C GLU A 95 6.16 8.29 -7.02
N ARG A 96 5.51 7.40 -7.77
CA ARG A 96 5.48 7.48 -9.24
C ARG A 96 4.82 8.76 -9.74
N ALA A 97 3.87 9.32 -8.99
CA ALA A 97 3.21 10.57 -9.32
C ALA A 97 4.08 11.81 -9.03
N HIS A 98 5.19 11.65 -8.29
CA HIS A 98 6.09 12.73 -7.88
C HIS A 98 5.37 13.92 -7.19
N ALA A 99 4.24 13.66 -6.54
CA ALA A 99 3.39 14.68 -5.95
C ALA A 99 3.69 14.94 -4.47
N HIS A 100 4.49 14.07 -3.83
CA HIS A 100 4.82 14.18 -2.41
C HIS A 100 6.34 14.19 -2.19
N HIS A 101 6.82 15.19 -1.46
CA HIS A 101 8.24 15.37 -1.17
C HIS A 101 8.60 15.07 0.30
N GLY A 102 7.63 14.64 1.08
CA GLY A 102 7.82 14.20 2.47
C GLY A 102 8.18 12.73 2.61
N LEU A 103 8.05 12.24 3.82
CA LEU A 103 8.23 10.83 4.17
C LEU A 103 6.90 10.09 4.17
N TYR A 104 6.96 8.76 4.22
CA TYR A 104 5.77 7.90 4.27
C TYR A 104 5.69 7.10 5.56
N HIS A 105 4.50 6.58 5.83
CA HIS A 105 4.25 5.55 6.83
C HIS A 105 3.18 4.57 6.32
N VAL A 106 3.54 3.30 6.22
CA VAL A 106 2.66 2.22 5.78
C VAL A 106 1.98 1.61 7.00
N LEU A 107 0.64 1.63 7.04
CA LEU A 107 -0.13 1.02 8.12
C LEU A 107 -0.15 -0.51 8.08
N GLY A 108 -0.03 -1.10 6.88
CA GLY A 108 -0.11 -2.54 6.66
C GLY A 108 -1.53 -3.08 6.49
N GLY A 109 -2.54 -2.21 6.44
CA GLY A 109 -3.95 -2.54 6.26
C GLY A 109 -4.88 -1.46 6.78
N MET A 110 -6.15 -1.82 6.98
CA MET A 110 -7.19 -0.95 7.55
C MET A 110 -7.97 -1.69 8.63
N LEU A 111 -8.56 -0.94 9.56
CA LEU A 111 -9.50 -1.49 10.55
C LEU A 111 -10.70 -2.11 9.83
N SER A 112 -11.00 -3.37 10.14
CA SER A 112 -12.13 -4.08 9.52
C SER A 112 -12.72 -5.10 10.48
N ALA A 113 -13.97 -4.89 10.84
CA ALA A 113 -14.72 -5.86 11.64
C ALA A 113 -14.98 -7.17 10.87
N LEU A 114 -15.08 -7.10 9.54
CA LEU A 114 -15.32 -8.27 8.70
C LEU A 114 -14.12 -9.20 8.61
N SER A 115 -12.90 -8.65 8.52
CA SER A 115 -11.65 -9.43 8.51
C SER A 115 -11.08 -9.65 9.91
N GLY A 116 -11.65 -9.04 10.94
CA GLY A 116 -11.15 -9.11 12.30
C GLY A 116 -9.86 -8.31 12.52
N THR A 117 -9.55 -7.34 11.64
CA THR A 117 -8.34 -6.52 11.75
C THR A 117 -8.54 -5.42 12.77
N GLY A 118 -7.81 -5.49 13.87
CA GLY A 118 -7.81 -4.52 14.97
C GLY A 118 -6.69 -3.48 14.86
N PRO A 119 -6.66 -2.50 15.77
CA PRO A 119 -5.60 -1.50 15.82
C PRO A 119 -4.20 -2.08 16.08
N GLU A 120 -4.13 -3.21 16.75
CA GLU A 120 -2.90 -3.96 17.08
C GLU A 120 -2.27 -4.62 15.87
N ASP A 121 -3.05 -4.88 14.82
CA ASP A 121 -2.58 -5.48 13.57
C ASP A 121 -1.97 -4.44 12.62
N LEU A 122 -2.16 -3.15 12.95
CA LEU A 122 -1.70 -2.03 12.12
C LEU A 122 -0.50 -1.32 12.74
N ALA A 123 0.37 -0.75 11.91
CA ALA A 123 1.55 0.00 12.34
C ALA A 123 1.20 1.39 12.92
N ILE A 124 0.15 1.49 13.77
CA ILE A 124 -0.30 2.74 14.38
C ILE A 124 0.63 3.15 15.53
N GLN A 125 1.06 2.21 16.38
CA GLN A 125 1.96 2.52 17.49
C GLN A 125 3.34 3.04 17.00
N PRO A 126 3.99 2.45 15.97
CA PRO A 126 5.18 3.02 15.37
C PRO A 126 4.98 4.43 14.79
N LEU A 127 3.79 4.72 14.23
CA LEU A 127 3.45 6.07 13.75
C LEU A 127 3.41 7.07 14.92
N LEU A 128 2.72 6.74 16.00
CA LEU A 128 2.63 7.59 17.20
C LEU A 128 4.02 7.89 17.78
N ALA A 129 4.82 6.86 18.00
CA ALA A 129 6.19 6.99 18.51
C ALA A 129 7.05 7.89 17.60
N ARG A 130 6.90 7.76 16.29
CA ARG A 130 7.63 8.58 15.31
C ARG A 130 7.24 10.07 15.41
N ILE A 131 5.97 10.37 15.66
CA ILE A 131 5.47 11.74 15.78
C ILE A 131 5.90 12.36 17.11
N GLU A 132 5.85 11.60 18.20
CA GLU A 132 6.28 12.05 19.53
C GLU A 132 7.77 12.38 19.62
N THR A 133 8.59 11.65 18.87
CA THR A 133 10.07 11.79 18.90
C THR A 133 10.63 12.64 17.77
N GLY A 134 9.83 13.02 16.79
CA GLY A 134 10.23 13.73 15.57
C GLY A 134 9.65 15.14 15.47
N ASP A 135 10.23 15.93 14.54
CA ASP A 135 9.75 17.28 14.22
C ASP A 135 8.64 17.25 13.16
N VAL A 136 7.70 16.28 13.23
CA VAL A 136 6.62 16.16 12.26
C VAL A 136 5.61 17.28 12.49
N ALA A 137 5.39 18.11 11.47
CA ALA A 137 4.44 19.22 11.50
C ALA A 137 3.08 18.82 10.93
N GLU A 138 3.05 17.90 9.96
CA GLU A 138 1.82 17.47 9.30
C GLU A 138 1.82 15.98 9.00
N VAL A 139 0.68 15.34 9.28
CA VAL A 139 0.34 13.98 8.88
C VAL A 139 -0.75 14.02 7.83
N ILE A 140 -0.46 13.51 6.64
CA ILE A 140 -1.40 13.43 5.52
C ILE A 140 -1.97 12.01 5.48
N LEU A 141 -3.27 11.84 5.74
CA LEU A 141 -3.93 10.55 5.65
C LEU A 141 -4.35 10.27 4.21
N ALA A 142 -3.56 9.45 3.51
CA ALA A 142 -3.80 9.00 2.14
C ALA A 142 -4.41 7.60 2.13
N LEU A 143 -5.56 7.46 2.80
CA LEU A 143 -6.29 6.20 2.92
C LEU A 143 -7.44 6.14 1.90
N PRO A 144 -7.86 4.93 1.48
CA PRO A 144 -8.97 4.74 0.56
C PRO A 144 -10.27 5.43 1.04
N ALA A 145 -11.07 5.88 0.09
CA ALA A 145 -12.37 6.49 0.38
C ALA A 145 -13.48 5.45 0.60
N THR A 146 -13.19 4.43 1.40
CA THR A 146 -14.11 3.36 1.83
C THR A 146 -14.56 3.57 3.26
N VAL A 147 -15.50 2.75 3.75
CA VAL A 147 -15.94 2.77 5.14
C VAL A 147 -14.78 2.42 6.08
N GLU A 148 -14.02 1.37 5.74
CA GLU A 148 -12.83 0.96 6.49
C GLU A 148 -11.75 2.04 6.49
N GLY A 149 -11.49 2.69 5.34
CA GLY A 149 -10.54 3.79 5.25
C GLY A 149 -10.97 5.00 6.06
N ALA A 150 -12.26 5.36 6.05
CA ALA A 150 -12.80 6.44 6.88
C ALA A 150 -12.72 6.12 8.38
N THR A 151 -13.05 4.88 8.78
CA THR A 151 -12.96 4.41 10.15
C THR A 151 -11.51 4.43 10.65
N THR A 152 -10.58 3.93 9.82
CA THR A 152 -9.14 3.94 10.13
C THR A 152 -8.61 5.36 10.25
N ALA A 153 -8.99 6.26 9.30
CA ALA A 153 -8.59 7.66 9.35
C ALA A 153 -9.10 8.36 10.62
N HIS A 154 -10.33 8.08 11.03
CA HIS A 154 -10.90 8.64 12.26
C HIS A 154 -10.13 8.15 13.50
N TYR A 155 -9.90 6.84 13.58
CA TYR A 155 -9.15 6.24 14.67
C TYR A 155 -7.72 6.83 14.79
N VAL A 156 -6.99 6.87 13.68
CA VAL A 156 -5.63 7.45 13.64
C VAL A 156 -5.65 8.92 14.04
N THR A 157 -6.63 9.69 13.55
CA THR A 157 -6.82 11.10 13.92
C THR A 157 -7.00 11.25 15.41
N ASP A 158 -7.87 10.46 16.04
CA ASP A 158 -8.11 10.53 17.49
C ASP A 158 -6.87 10.18 18.30
N ARG A 159 -6.08 9.23 17.84
CA ARG A 159 -4.81 8.84 18.48
C ARG A 159 -3.74 9.92 18.34
N LEU A 160 -3.76 10.70 17.27
CA LEU A 160 -2.79 11.76 16.99
C LEU A 160 -3.15 13.11 17.62
N LYS A 161 -4.41 13.36 17.96
CA LYS A 161 -4.86 14.63 18.56
C LYS A 161 -4.00 15.13 19.73
N PRO A 162 -3.56 14.27 20.67
CA PRO A 162 -2.75 14.73 21.80
C PRO A 162 -1.38 15.32 21.41
N SER A 163 -0.83 14.92 20.24
CA SER A 163 0.48 15.44 19.79
C SER A 163 0.42 16.86 19.23
N GLY A 164 -0.78 17.36 18.90
CA GLY A 164 -0.96 18.70 18.30
C GLY A 164 -0.50 18.80 16.85
N VAL A 165 -0.10 17.68 16.20
CA VAL A 165 0.31 17.66 14.80
C VAL A 165 -0.87 18.02 13.89
N ALA A 166 -0.61 18.76 12.81
CA ALA A 166 -1.63 19.03 11.81
C ALA A 166 -2.00 17.73 11.07
N ILE A 167 -3.31 17.47 10.91
CA ILE A 167 -3.78 16.27 10.24
C ILE A 167 -4.62 16.68 9.05
N THR A 168 -4.22 16.21 7.87
CA THR A 168 -4.92 16.44 6.62
C THR A 168 -5.26 15.12 5.93
N ARG A 169 -6.07 15.15 4.90
CA ARG A 169 -6.37 13.99 4.05
C ARG A 169 -6.40 14.38 2.59
N LEU A 170 -6.23 13.39 1.71
CA LEU A 170 -6.36 13.63 0.28
C LEU A 170 -7.76 14.15 -0.05
N ALA A 171 -7.80 15.11 -0.98
CA ALA A 171 -9.07 15.62 -1.51
C ALA A 171 -9.83 14.51 -2.22
N GLN A 172 -11.15 14.51 -2.04
CA GLN A 172 -12.07 13.60 -2.73
C GLN A 172 -12.90 14.42 -3.70
N GLY A 173 -13.19 13.86 -4.88
CA GLY A 173 -14.01 14.54 -5.85
C GLY A 173 -13.91 13.98 -7.27
N VAL A 174 -14.32 14.78 -8.24
CA VAL A 174 -14.28 14.44 -9.66
C VAL A 174 -12.83 14.29 -10.12
N PRO A 175 -12.44 13.16 -10.72
CA PRO A 175 -11.11 13.00 -11.25
C PRO A 175 -10.85 13.92 -12.44
N ILE A 176 -9.59 14.35 -12.60
CA ILE A 176 -9.21 15.21 -13.74
C ILE A 176 -9.47 14.46 -15.05
N GLY A 177 -10.21 15.09 -15.96
CA GLY A 177 -10.63 14.49 -17.23
C GLY A 177 -11.85 13.57 -17.15
N GLY A 178 -12.43 13.40 -15.94
CA GLY A 178 -13.66 12.62 -15.76
C GLY A 178 -14.91 13.41 -16.17
N ALA A 179 -15.80 12.78 -16.95
CA ALA A 179 -17.11 13.33 -17.24
C ALA A 179 -18.09 13.00 -16.10
N LEU A 180 -19.01 13.96 -15.78
CA LEU A 180 -19.89 13.82 -14.63
C LEU A 180 -20.92 12.69 -14.79
N ASP A 181 -21.32 12.40 -16.01
CA ASP A 181 -22.33 11.40 -16.36
C ASP A 181 -21.86 9.93 -16.17
N VAL A 182 -20.55 9.71 -16.00
CA VAL A 182 -19.99 8.36 -15.77
C VAL A 182 -19.58 8.13 -14.31
N LEU A 183 -19.80 9.13 -13.44
CA LEU A 183 -19.45 9.02 -12.02
C LEU A 183 -20.65 8.53 -11.20
N ASP A 184 -20.35 7.79 -10.13
CA ASP A 184 -21.35 7.37 -9.17
C ASP A 184 -21.87 8.51 -8.30
N ASP A 185 -23.08 8.35 -7.76
CA ASP A 185 -23.76 9.38 -6.96
C ASP A 185 -22.97 9.77 -5.71
N GLY A 186 -22.23 8.84 -5.11
CA GLY A 186 -21.39 9.08 -3.93
C GLY A 186 -20.24 10.02 -4.23
N THR A 187 -19.54 9.79 -5.35
CA THR A 187 -18.46 10.65 -5.84
C THR A 187 -18.97 12.06 -6.17
N LEU A 188 -20.11 12.17 -6.85
CA LEU A 188 -20.72 13.47 -7.16
C LEU A 188 -21.13 14.22 -5.89
N ALA A 189 -21.76 13.54 -4.94
CA ALA A 189 -22.14 14.14 -3.66
C ALA A 189 -20.92 14.61 -2.84
N ALA A 190 -19.83 13.83 -2.83
CA ALA A 190 -18.58 14.19 -2.16
C ALA A 190 -17.95 15.43 -2.82
N ALA A 191 -17.90 15.48 -4.16
CA ALA A 191 -17.35 16.61 -4.91
C ALA A 191 -18.14 17.91 -4.64
N LEU A 192 -19.49 17.85 -4.64
CA LEU A 192 -20.33 18.98 -4.32
C LEU A 192 -20.14 19.49 -2.88
N LYS A 193 -19.98 18.59 -1.91
CA LYS A 193 -19.68 18.98 -0.51
C LYS A 193 -18.31 19.61 -0.37
N ALA A 194 -17.32 19.12 -1.11
CA ALA A 194 -15.93 19.59 -1.07
C ALA A 194 -15.65 20.78 -2.01
N ARG A 195 -16.67 21.35 -2.66
CA ARG A 195 -16.51 22.48 -3.58
C ARG A 195 -15.81 23.66 -2.92
N ARG A 196 -14.95 24.33 -3.67
CA ARG A 196 -14.19 25.51 -3.24
C ARG A 196 -14.57 26.72 -4.10
N PRO A 197 -14.48 27.96 -3.57
CA PRO A 197 -14.51 29.14 -4.37
C PRO A 197 -13.42 29.14 -5.44
N LEU A 198 -13.67 29.74 -6.60
CA LEU A 198 -12.67 29.93 -7.66
C LEU A 198 -11.74 31.10 -7.31
#